data_d6126126f45e797c23d572c14513dd3c
#
_entry.id   d6126126f45e797c23d572c14513dd3c
#
_cell.length_a   1.000
_cell.length_b   1.000
_cell.length_c   1.000
_cell.angle_alpha   90.00
_cell.angle_beta   90.00
_cell.angle_gamma   90.00
#
_symmetry.space_group_name_H-M   'P 1'
#
loop_
_entity.id
_entity.type
_entity.pdbx_description
1 polymer ?
#
loop_
_entity_poly.entity_id
_entity_poly.type
_entity_poly.pdbx_seq_one_letter_code
_entity_poly.pdbx_strand_id
1 'polypeptide(L)'
;MSLQYYERLSNKNKAYLWHPFTQMKDYNRSDPLIIERGEGVRLFDVQGNAYFDGFSSVWLNVHGHNIPELNKAITDQLGQLAHSTLLGMANVPAIELAEKLIQLAPSGLNKVFYSDSGATGVEIAIKMAFQYWHNQGCHQKKSFITMNQAYHGDTIGAVSVGAIPLYHDVFRPMLFPSHTIPYPYAYRHKGGAAGAKEATLTALRTLLETRSDEIAALIVEPIVQGASGIIVMPPGCLREMALLCRQYDVLFIADEVATGFGRTGAMFACDLEGVSPDLMVIGKGLTGGYLPVAATLATDEIYDAFYADYEEQKTFFHGHSFTGNPLGCAVAIASLKLFEERNLLTTVRTNASFVERKLHMLMERPHVGEIRQKGLMIGIELVRDKASREPYDWADRIGVRVTMRARELGLLTRPLGNVVVFIPPLASTSDELDAMLDILAESIIDVTEGDAA
;
A
#
# COMPACT_ATOMS: atom_id res chain seq x y z
N MET A 1 -24.85 4.58 24.34
CA MET A 1 -25.28 5.95 23.93
C MET A 1 -26.67 5.92 23.32
N SER A 2 -27.40 7.07 23.27
CA SER A 2 -28.79 7.07 22.82
C SER A 2 -28.92 6.91 21.30
N LEU A 3 -30.00 6.25 20.82
CA LEU A 3 -30.37 6.17 19.41
C LEU A 3 -30.37 7.56 18.74
N GLN A 4 -30.82 8.59 19.45
CA GLN A 4 -30.82 9.98 18.99
C GLN A 4 -29.42 10.52 18.69
N TYR A 5 -28.37 10.08 19.39
CA TYR A 5 -26.99 10.48 19.11
C TYR A 5 -26.50 9.90 17.78
N TYR A 6 -26.75 8.62 17.54
CA TYR A 6 -26.43 7.97 16.27
C TYR A 6 -27.16 8.63 15.10
N GLU A 7 -28.48 8.81 15.21
CA GLU A 7 -29.30 9.45 14.16
C GLU A 7 -28.79 10.85 13.80
N ARG A 8 -28.44 11.65 14.82
CA ARG A 8 -27.87 12.99 14.62
C ARG A 8 -26.56 12.94 13.83
N LEU A 9 -25.65 12.02 14.17
CA LEU A 9 -24.36 11.86 13.49
C LEU A 9 -24.56 11.31 12.08
N SER A 10 -25.44 10.32 11.90
CA SER A 10 -25.78 9.74 10.60
C SER A 10 -26.31 10.80 9.64
N ASN A 11 -27.24 11.65 10.09
CA ASN A 11 -27.80 12.73 9.29
C ASN A 11 -26.70 13.76 8.88
N LYS A 12 -25.82 14.14 9.81
CA LYS A 12 -24.69 15.05 9.50
C LYS A 12 -23.69 14.42 8.54
N ASN A 13 -23.36 13.15 8.72
CA ASN A 13 -22.50 12.40 7.83
C ASN A 13 -23.05 12.41 6.40
N LYS A 14 -24.31 11.98 6.21
CA LYS A 14 -24.95 11.98 4.89
C LYS A 14 -25.09 13.37 4.26
N ALA A 15 -25.23 14.42 5.08
CA ALA A 15 -25.40 15.78 4.59
C ALA A 15 -24.08 16.48 4.21
N TYR A 16 -22.96 16.20 4.90
CA TYR A 16 -21.76 17.02 4.82
C TYR A 16 -20.50 16.27 4.38
N LEU A 17 -20.44 14.92 4.46
CA LEU A 17 -19.25 14.17 4.09
C LEU A 17 -19.38 13.54 2.70
N TRP A 18 -18.34 13.75 1.89
CA TRP A 18 -18.17 13.03 0.64
C TRP A 18 -17.07 11.98 0.86
N HIS A 19 -17.48 10.71 0.91
CA HIS A 19 -16.59 9.61 1.23
C HIS A 19 -15.72 9.22 0.03
N PRO A 20 -14.39 8.95 0.25
CA PRO A 20 -13.50 8.49 -0.82
C PRO A 20 -13.90 7.08 -1.30
N PHE A 21 -13.69 6.81 -2.60
CA PHE A 21 -13.98 5.51 -3.24
C PHE A 21 -15.39 4.95 -2.95
N THR A 22 -16.38 5.83 -2.80
CA THR A 22 -17.72 5.46 -2.34
C THR A 22 -18.80 5.93 -3.33
N GLN A 23 -19.68 5.00 -3.74
CA GLN A 23 -20.87 5.37 -4.48
C GLN A 23 -21.88 6.00 -3.51
N MET A 24 -21.90 7.33 -3.46
CA MET A 24 -22.64 8.10 -2.44
C MET A 24 -24.14 7.84 -2.44
N LYS A 25 -24.76 7.55 -3.59
CA LYS A 25 -26.18 7.23 -3.67
C LYS A 25 -26.53 5.93 -2.91
N ASP A 26 -25.65 4.91 -3.01
CA ASP A 26 -25.83 3.65 -2.28
C ASP A 26 -25.51 3.83 -0.79
N TYR A 27 -24.43 4.55 -0.49
CA TYR A 27 -24.05 4.88 0.88
C TYR A 27 -25.18 5.58 1.65
N ASN A 28 -25.80 6.58 1.04
CA ASN A 28 -26.88 7.34 1.67
C ASN A 28 -28.15 6.52 1.93
N ARG A 29 -28.33 5.37 1.27
CA ARG A 29 -29.44 4.44 1.51
C ARG A 29 -29.16 3.45 2.64
N SER A 30 -27.90 3.31 3.04
CA SER A 30 -27.48 2.41 4.12
C SER A 30 -27.37 3.13 5.46
N ASP A 31 -27.29 2.34 6.53
CA ASP A 31 -26.94 2.83 7.85
C ASP A 31 -25.41 2.93 7.97
N PRO A 32 -24.86 4.17 8.11
CA PRO A 32 -23.43 4.36 8.15
C PRO A 32 -22.83 3.78 9.42
N LEU A 33 -21.68 3.11 9.26
CA LEU A 33 -20.85 2.74 10.39
C LEU A 33 -20.06 3.98 10.85
N ILE A 34 -20.27 4.39 12.09
CA ILE A 34 -19.63 5.58 12.66
C ILE A 34 -18.72 5.12 13.80
N ILE A 35 -17.42 5.13 13.56
CA ILE A 35 -16.42 4.70 14.54
C ILE A 35 -16.17 5.84 15.53
N GLU A 36 -16.11 5.51 16.81
CA GLU A 36 -15.88 6.45 17.90
C GLU A 36 -14.50 6.24 18.58
N ARG A 37 -14.07 4.98 18.72
CA ARG A 37 -12.78 4.67 19.36
C ARG A 37 -12.16 3.41 18.79
N GLY A 38 -10.86 3.23 19.03
CA GLY A 38 -10.10 2.03 18.72
C GLY A 38 -9.28 1.57 19.90
N GLU A 39 -9.08 0.25 20.05
CA GLU A 39 -8.27 -0.37 21.09
C GLU A 39 -7.70 -1.70 20.60
N GLY A 40 -6.39 -1.88 20.66
CA GLY A 40 -5.73 -3.06 20.10
C GLY A 40 -6.10 -3.25 18.63
N VAL A 41 -6.60 -4.41 18.26
CA VAL A 41 -7.01 -4.72 16.88
C VAL A 41 -8.50 -4.48 16.62
N ARG A 42 -9.18 -3.75 17.49
CA ARG A 42 -10.62 -3.50 17.41
C ARG A 42 -10.97 -2.04 17.25
N LEU A 43 -12.03 -1.82 16.49
CA LEU A 43 -12.73 -0.54 16.34
C LEU A 43 -14.11 -0.67 17.00
N PHE A 44 -14.59 0.42 17.58
CA PHE A 44 -15.89 0.47 18.24
C PHE A 44 -16.72 1.60 17.65
N ASP A 45 -17.96 1.29 17.31
CA ASP A 45 -18.87 2.28 16.81
C ASP A 45 -19.55 3.09 17.94
N VAL A 46 -20.24 4.14 17.57
CA VAL A 46 -20.98 5.01 18.50
C VAL A 46 -22.16 4.31 19.20
N GLN A 47 -22.52 3.12 18.80
CA GLN A 47 -23.55 2.29 19.43
C GLN A 47 -22.95 1.30 20.43
N GLY A 48 -21.61 1.19 20.45
CA GLY A 48 -20.85 0.33 21.36
C GLY A 48 -20.52 -1.05 20.79
N ASN A 49 -20.85 -1.31 19.53
CA ASN A 49 -20.48 -2.56 18.87
C ASN A 49 -18.98 -2.58 18.59
N ALA A 50 -18.37 -3.76 18.75
CA ALA A 50 -16.96 -3.98 18.55
C ALA A 50 -16.71 -4.76 17.25
N TYR A 51 -15.71 -4.33 16.48
CA TYR A 51 -15.34 -4.95 15.22
C TYR A 51 -13.83 -5.17 15.19
N PHE A 52 -13.38 -6.30 14.71
CA PHE A 52 -11.98 -6.47 14.32
C PHE A 52 -11.63 -5.62 13.09
N ASP A 53 -10.47 -4.97 13.10
CA ASP A 53 -9.94 -4.21 11.97
C ASP A 53 -9.18 -5.14 11.00
N GLY A 54 -9.91 -5.98 10.26
CA GLY A 54 -9.33 -7.00 9.37
C GLY A 54 -8.68 -6.45 8.09
N PHE A 55 -8.64 -5.12 7.91
CA PHE A 55 -7.93 -4.48 6.79
C PHE A 55 -7.01 -3.34 7.24
N SER A 56 -6.69 -3.29 8.55
CA SER A 56 -5.75 -2.34 9.15
C SER A 56 -6.04 -0.88 8.78
N SER A 57 -7.34 -0.48 8.78
CA SER A 57 -7.77 0.88 8.41
C SER A 57 -7.13 1.35 7.09
N VAL A 58 -7.23 0.53 6.04
CA VAL A 58 -6.60 0.66 4.71
C VAL A 58 -5.08 0.42 4.73
N TRP A 59 -4.68 -0.72 5.33
CA TRP A 59 -3.33 -1.31 5.26
C TRP A 59 -2.25 -0.53 6.00
N LEU A 60 -2.62 0.36 6.93
CA LEU A 60 -1.67 1.24 7.61
C LEU A 60 -1.43 0.90 9.09
N ASN A 61 -2.41 0.27 9.79
CA ASN A 61 -2.27 -0.05 11.20
C ASN A 61 -1.30 -1.22 11.41
N VAL A 62 -0.24 -0.97 12.15
CA VAL A 62 0.82 -1.95 12.44
C VAL A 62 0.67 -2.53 13.84
N HIS A 63 0.67 -1.68 14.86
CA HIS A 63 0.76 -2.08 16.26
C HIS A 63 -0.59 -2.21 16.97
N GLY A 64 -1.68 -1.81 16.30
CA GLY A 64 -3.01 -1.67 16.86
C GLY A 64 -3.39 -0.22 17.14
N HIS A 65 -4.63 -0.04 17.58
CA HIS A 65 -5.20 1.25 17.94
C HIS A 65 -4.89 1.59 19.40
N ASN A 66 -4.72 2.87 19.69
CA ASN A 66 -4.55 3.43 21.03
C ASN A 66 -3.38 2.80 21.82
N ILE A 67 -2.25 2.63 21.16
CA ILE A 67 -1.03 2.08 21.75
C ILE A 67 -0.35 3.16 22.63
N PRO A 68 -0.17 2.90 23.94
CA PRO A 68 0.32 3.92 24.88
C PRO A 68 1.65 4.54 24.48
N GLU A 69 2.60 3.76 23.97
CA GLU A 69 3.93 4.23 23.55
C GLU A 69 3.85 5.20 22.37
N LEU A 70 2.96 4.93 21.40
CA LEU A 70 2.76 5.81 20.25
C LEU A 70 2.01 7.09 20.66
N ASN A 71 0.99 6.97 21.49
CA ASN A 71 0.28 8.12 22.07
C ASN A 71 1.25 9.03 22.84
N LYS A 72 2.12 8.43 23.67
CA LYS A 72 3.13 9.15 24.43
C LYS A 72 4.11 9.90 23.53
N ALA A 73 4.60 9.28 22.47
CA ALA A 73 5.52 9.93 21.55
C ALA A 73 4.94 11.20 20.92
N ILE A 74 3.65 11.17 20.56
CA ILE A 74 2.95 12.34 20.02
C ILE A 74 2.77 13.42 21.08
N THR A 75 2.30 13.05 22.29
CA THR A 75 2.04 14.02 23.36
C THR A 75 3.31 14.67 23.91
N ASP A 76 4.41 13.91 24.05
CA ASP A 76 5.70 14.44 24.46
C ASP A 76 6.23 15.44 23.41
N GLN A 77 6.17 15.08 22.12
CA GLN A 77 6.61 15.96 21.04
C GLN A 77 5.74 17.20 20.92
N LEU A 78 4.42 17.08 21.13
CA LEU A 78 3.49 18.22 21.13
C LEU A 78 3.85 19.24 22.20
N GLY A 79 4.33 18.78 23.36
CA GLY A 79 4.83 19.64 24.45
C GLY A 79 6.10 20.41 24.11
N GLN A 80 6.82 20.04 23.05
CA GLN A 80 8.07 20.68 22.62
C GLN A 80 7.89 21.52 21.35
N LEU A 81 7.39 20.88 20.27
CA LEU A 81 7.25 21.52 18.98
C LEU A 81 6.22 20.76 18.13
N ALA A 82 5.09 21.41 17.85
CA ALA A 82 4.05 20.82 17.00
C ALA A 82 4.47 20.77 15.54
N HIS A 83 5.10 21.84 15.03
CA HIS A 83 5.54 21.95 13.64
C HIS A 83 6.66 22.99 13.48
N SER A 84 7.62 22.69 12.60
CA SER A 84 8.48 23.65 11.92
C SER A 84 8.73 23.16 10.48
N THR A 85 8.98 24.09 9.57
CA THR A 85 9.28 23.73 8.18
C THR A 85 10.67 23.12 8.03
N LEU A 86 10.86 22.28 6.99
CA LEU A 86 12.19 21.88 6.53
C LEU A 86 12.74 22.80 5.40
N LEU A 87 12.06 23.88 5.07
CA LEU A 87 12.50 24.83 4.06
C LEU A 87 13.68 25.67 4.60
N GLY A 88 14.90 25.18 4.37
CA GLY A 88 16.13 25.80 4.85
C GLY A 88 16.40 25.70 6.35
N MET A 89 15.56 24.93 7.08
CA MET A 89 15.70 24.60 8.49
C MET A 89 15.57 23.08 8.69
N ALA A 90 15.85 22.59 9.89
CA ALA A 90 15.63 21.21 10.28
C ALA A 90 15.00 21.14 11.66
N ASN A 91 14.42 19.97 12.01
CA ASN A 91 13.97 19.66 13.36
C ASN A 91 14.54 18.31 13.81
N VAL A 92 14.68 18.14 15.11
CA VAL A 92 15.32 16.95 15.69
C VAL A 92 14.63 15.65 15.28
N PRO A 93 13.30 15.46 15.42
CA PRO A 93 12.66 14.21 15.04
C PRO A 93 12.82 13.85 13.55
N ALA A 94 12.83 14.84 12.65
CA ALA A 94 13.04 14.56 11.23
C ALA A 94 14.45 14.05 10.93
N ILE A 95 15.49 14.60 11.62
CA ILE A 95 16.87 14.15 11.47
C ILE A 95 17.03 12.72 12.01
N GLU A 96 16.54 12.45 13.21
CA GLU A 96 16.64 11.13 13.85
C GLU A 96 15.85 10.06 13.08
N LEU A 97 14.68 10.40 12.55
CA LEU A 97 13.93 9.49 11.69
C LEU A 97 14.68 9.18 10.39
N ALA A 98 15.27 10.19 9.75
CA ALA A 98 16.04 9.98 8.52
C ALA A 98 17.19 9.00 8.74
N GLU A 99 17.97 9.16 9.84
CA GLU A 99 19.03 8.23 10.21
C GLU A 99 18.52 6.80 10.35
N LYS A 100 17.41 6.60 11.10
CA LYS A 100 16.80 5.27 11.28
C LYS A 100 16.30 4.67 9.96
N LEU A 101 15.70 5.46 9.10
CA LEU A 101 15.22 4.98 7.80
C LEU A 101 16.36 4.50 6.90
N ILE A 102 17.47 5.23 6.87
CA ILE A 102 18.67 4.83 6.09
C ILE A 102 19.28 3.54 6.65
N GLN A 103 19.31 3.35 7.98
CA GLN A 103 19.80 2.12 8.60
C GLN A 103 18.94 0.89 8.28
N LEU A 104 17.65 1.07 8.03
CA LEU A 104 16.69 0.00 7.74
C LEU A 104 16.51 -0.26 6.24
N ALA A 105 16.76 0.74 5.41
CA ALA A 105 16.54 0.68 3.97
C ALA A 105 17.48 -0.31 3.26
N PRO A 106 17.09 -0.85 2.09
CA PRO A 106 18.01 -1.54 1.21
C PRO A 106 19.27 -0.71 0.94
N SER A 107 20.43 -1.39 0.82
CA SER A 107 21.73 -0.72 0.68
C SER A 107 21.76 0.23 -0.51
N GLY A 108 22.44 1.38 -0.35
CA GLY A 108 22.59 2.40 -1.40
C GLY A 108 21.58 3.55 -1.30
N LEU A 109 20.47 3.39 -0.59
CA LEU A 109 19.55 4.48 -0.30
C LEU A 109 20.07 5.28 0.90
N ASN A 110 20.55 6.50 0.66
CA ASN A 110 21.29 7.30 1.65
C ASN A 110 20.68 8.69 1.92
N LYS A 111 19.62 9.06 1.22
CA LYS A 111 18.94 10.35 1.37
C LYS A 111 17.44 10.15 1.59
N VAL A 112 16.84 11.01 2.40
CA VAL A 112 15.42 10.99 2.73
C VAL A 112 14.78 12.31 2.37
N PHE A 113 13.74 12.28 1.56
CA PHE A 113 12.88 13.42 1.27
C PHE A 113 11.48 13.14 1.80
N TYR A 114 11.03 13.91 2.79
CA TYR A 114 9.73 13.69 3.42
C TYR A 114 8.56 14.27 2.62
N SER A 115 7.40 13.62 2.78
CA SER A 115 6.11 14.08 2.27
C SER A 115 4.97 13.66 3.21
N ASP A 116 3.70 13.92 2.82
CA ASP A 116 2.55 13.77 3.71
C ASP A 116 1.78 12.47 3.48
N SER A 117 1.90 11.87 2.30
CA SER A 117 1.17 10.64 1.90
C SER A 117 1.94 9.84 0.88
N GLY A 118 1.57 8.55 0.68
CA GLY A 118 2.19 7.71 -0.33
C GLY A 118 2.12 8.32 -1.73
N ALA A 119 0.96 8.85 -2.13
CA ALA A 119 0.79 9.49 -3.44
C ALA A 119 1.72 10.68 -3.64
N THR A 120 1.90 11.53 -2.62
CA THR A 120 2.84 12.66 -2.69
C THR A 120 4.31 12.20 -2.70
N GLY A 121 4.62 11.08 -2.05
CA GLY A 121 5.93 10.43 -2.18
C GLY A 121 6.21 9.93 -3.60
N VAL A 122 5.20 9.35 -4.25
CA VAL A 122 5.29 8.93 -5.67
C VAL A 122 5.48 10.12 -6.60
N GLU A 123 4.77 11.23 -6.38
CA GLU A 123 4.98 12.50 -7.14
C GLU A 123 6.44 12.96 -7.03
N ILE A 124 7.02 12.87 -5.84
CA ILE A 124 8.42 13.23 -5.58
C ILE A 124 9.35 12.30 -6.33
N ALA A 125 9.15 10.98 -6.26
CA ALA A 125 9.97 9.98 -6.94
C ALA A 125 9.96 10.17 -8.47
N ILE A 126 8.79 10.39 -9.06
CA ILE A 126 8.62 10.68 -10.50
C ILE A 126 9.38 11.95 -10.89
N LYS A 127 9.21 13.04 -10.13
CA LYS A 127 9.89 14.31 -10.40
C LYS A 127 11.41 14.21 -10.19
N MET A 128 11.88 13.48 -9.17
CA MET A 128 13.30 13.23 -8.96
C MET A 128 13.89 12.46 -10.12
N ALA A 129 13.27 11.37 -10.56
CA ALA A 129 13.74 10.58 -11.69
C ALA A 129 13.78 11.40 -13.00
N PHE A 130 12.76 12.20 -13.26
CA PHE A 130 12.73 13.07 -14.44
C PHE A 130 13.82 14.14 -14.39
N GLN A 131 13.94 14.87 -13.26
CA GLN A 131 14.92 15.96 -13.12
C GLN A 131 16.36 15.42 -13.03
N TYR A 132 16.58 14.23 -12.47
CA TYR A 132 17.87 13.55 -12.49
C TYR A 132 18.42 13.48 -13.92
N TRP A 133 17.64 12.91 -14.85
CA TRP A 133 18.04 12.80 -16.24
C TRP A 133 18.21 14.15 -16.92
N HIS A 134 17.34 15.11 -16.58
CA HIS A 134 17.49 16.48 -17.07
C HIS A 134 18.82 17.11 -16.63
N ASN A 135 19.17 16.97 -15.34
CA ASN A 135 20.40 17.50 -14.78
C ASN A 135 21.67 16.80 -15.33
N GLN A 136 21.54 15.56 -15.79
CA GLN A 136 22.57 14.79 -16.48
C GLN A 136 22.66 15.11 -18.00
N GLY A 137 21.83 16.00 -18.50
CA GLY A 137 21.79 16.36 -19.93
C GLY A 137 21.04 15.35 -20.83
N CYS A 138 20.41 14.33 -20.26
CA CYS A 138 19.64 13.30 -20.98
C CYS A 138 18.19 13.74 -21.15
N HIS A 139 17.92 14.84 -21.83
CA HIS A 139 16.61 15.49 -21.93
C HIS A 139 15.55 14.67 -22.66
N GLN A 140 15.91 13.60 -23.37
CA GLN A 140 14.99 12.67 -24.02
C GLN A 140 14.37 11.65 -23.05
N LYS A 141 15.02 11.34 -21.92
CA LYS A 141 14.52 10.41 -20.89
C LYS A 141 13.40 11.05 -20.05
N LYS A 142 12.16 10.95 -20.50
CA LYS A 142 11.00 11.64 -19.90
C LYS A 142 9.73 10.80 -19.80
N SER A 143 9.75 9.58 -20.32
CA SER A 143 8.63 8.64 -20.16
C SER A 143 8.89 7.66 -19.02
N PHE A 144 7.85 6.99 -18.56
CA PHE A 144 7.91 6.03 -17.47
C PHE A 144 7.36 4.68 -17.92
N ILE A 145 7.84 3.61 -17.29
CA ILE A 145 7.21 2.28 -17.40
C ILE A 145 6.41 2.04 -16.12
N THR A 146 5.20 1.53 -16.28
CA THR A 146 4.36 1.04 -15.21
C THR A 146 3.84 -0.36 -15.51
N MET A 147 3.25 -1.02 -14.54
CA MET A 147 2.67 -2.34 -14.73
C MET A 147 1.15 -2.25 -14.92
N ASN A 148 0.58 -3.16 -15.70
CA ASN A 148 -0.86 -3.27 -15.84
C ASN A 148 -1.52 -3.45 -14.45
N GLN A 149 -2.64 -2.80 -14.22
CA GLN A 149 -3.35 -2.80 -12.95
C GLN A 149 -2.58 -2.18 -11.76
N ALA A 150 -1.50 -1.42 -11.99
CA ALA A 150 -0.76 -0.74 -10.92
C ALA A 150 -1.56 0.40 -10.29
N TYR A 151 -1.33 0.62 -8.97
CA TYR A 151 -1.89 1.73 -8.21
C TYR A 151 -0.81 2.38 -7.36
N HIS A 152 -0.56 3.66 -7.60
CA HIS A 152 0.48 4.43 -6.91
C HIS A 152 -0.08 5.66 -6.19
N GLY A 153 -1.40 5.81 -6.12
CA GLY A 153 -2.09 6.95 -5.50
C GLY A 153 -3.01 7.69 -6.48
N ASP A 154 -3.65 8.75 -5.99
CA ASP A 154 -4.74 9.44 -6.70
C ASP A 154 -4.38 10.86 -7.15
N THR A 155 -3.14 11.32 -6.95
CA THR A 155 -2.63 12.56 -7.54
C THR A 155 -2.35 12.37 -9.03
N ILE A 156 -2.38 13.43 -9.83
CA ILE A 156 -2.27 13.33 -11.29
C ILE A 156 -0.99 12.62 -11.75
N GLY A 157 0.15 12.88 -11.13
CA GLY A 157 1.39 12.15 -11.45
C GLY A 157 1.32 10.68 -11.06
N ALA A 158 0.82 10.36 -9.87
CA ALA A 158 0.64 8.97 -9.43
C ALA A 158 -0.36 8.21 -10.33
N VAL A 159 -1.47 8.85 -10.74
CA VAL A 159 -2.44 8.29 -11.71
C VAL A 159 -1.80 8.09 -13.09
N SER A 160 -0.87 8.96 -13.50
CA SER A 160 -0.17 8.85 -14.79
C SER A 160 0.71 7.58 -14.92
N VAL A 161 1.16 7.06 -13.78
CA VAL A 161 1.88 5.78 -13.69
C VAL A 161 0.99 4.65 -13.10
N GLY A 162 -0.28 4.93 -12.84
CA GLY A 162 -1.29 3.95 -12.47
C GLY A 162 -1.96 3.33 -13.71
N ALA A 163 -2.49 2.12 -13.59
CA ALA A 163 -3.08 1.40 -14.72
C ALA A 163 -4.32 0.56 -14.35
N ILE A 164 -5.12 1.01 -13.38
CA ILE A 164 -6.44 0.43 -13.08
C ILE A 164 -7.51 1.20 -13.86
N PRO A 165 -8.12 0.63 -14.92
CA PRO A 165 -9.06 1.36 -15.77
C PRO A 165 -10.22 1.99 -15.01
N LEU A 166 -10.81 1.24 -14.06
CA LEU A 166 -11.94 1.69 -13.24
C LEU A 166 -11.65 2.99 -12.47
N TYR A 167 -10.40 3.21 -12.06
CA TYR A 167 -10.01 4.39 -11.27
C TYR A 167 -9.45 5.52 -12.13
N HIS A 168 -8.81 5.19 -13.24
CA HIS A 168 -7.93 6.10 -13.96
C HIS A 168 -8.47 6.57 -15.32
N ASP A 169 -9.33 5.80 -16.00
CA ASP A 169 -9.72 6.08 -17.39
C ASP A 169 -10.37 7.45 -17.59
N VAL A 170 -11.16 7.92 -16.62
CA VAL A 170 -11.82 9.23 -16.70
C VAL A 170 -10.80 10.39 -16.69
N PHE A 171 -9.62 10.17 -16.14
CA PHE A 171 -8.55 11.17 -16.01
C PHE A 171 -7.53 11.12 -17.15
N ARG A 172 -7.60 10.14 -18.06
CA ARG A 172 -6.63 9.99 -19.18
C ARG A 172 -6.26 11.28 -19.91
N PRO A 173 -7.19 12.21 -20.21
CA PRO A 173 -6.84 13.45 -20.89
C PRO A 173 -5.91 14.39 -20.11
N MET A 174 -5.75 14.17 -18.79
CA MET A 174 -4.91 14.98 -17.90
C MET A 174 -3.54 14.35 -17.62
N LEU A 175 -3.30 13.09 -18.06
CA LEU A 175 -2.15 12.31 -17.68
C LEU A 175 -0.99 12.48 -18.67
N PHE A 176 0.25 12.42 -18.17
CA PHE A 176 1.40 12.28 -19.04
C PHE A 176 1.56 10.83 -19.53
N PRO A 177 2.18 10.62 -20.72
CA PRO A 177 2.34 9.29 -21.29
C PRO A 177 3.22 8.36 -20.44
N SER A 178 2.77 7.13 -20.23
CA SER A 178 3.55 6.03 -19.65
C SER A 178 3.41 4.77 -20.52
N HIS A 179 4.42 3.89 -20.45
CA HIS A 179 4.41 2.59 -21.08
C HIS A 179 3.93 1.54 -20.10
N THR A 180 2.94 0.74 -20.47
CA THR A 180 2.41 -0.30 -19.59
C THR A 180 2.91 -1.66 -20.02
N ILE A 181 3.49 -2.45 -19.09
CA ILE A 181 3.86 -3.85 -19.28
C ILE A 181 2.91 -4.77 -18.50
N PRO A 182 2.77 -6.06 -18.86
CA PRO A 182 1.96 -6.99 -18.10
C PRO A 182 2.46 -7.14 -16.66
N TYR A 183 1.55 -7.20 -15.68
CA TYR A 183 1.88 -7.69 -14.34
C TYR A 183 1.90 -9.22 -14.35
N PRO A 184 2.82 -9.89 -13.64
CA PRO A 184 2.98 -11.34 -13.67
C PRO A 184 1.91 -12.05 -12.83
N TYR A 185 0.65 -12.01 -13.26
CA TYR A 185 -0.48 -12.62 -12.56
C TYR A 185 -0.63 -14.10 -12.91
N ALA A 186 -0.05 -14.96 -12.07
CA ALA A 186 0.04 -16.40 -12.29
C ALA A 186 -1.32 -17.09 -12.47
N TYR A 187 -2.31 -16.77 -11.62
CA TYR A 187 -3.64 -17.38 -11.64
C TYR A 187 -4.39 -17.17 -12.95
N ARG A 188 -4.28 -15.99 -13.57
CA ARG A 188 -4.96 -15.65 -14.84
C ARG A 188 -4.13 -15.95 -16.08
N HIS A 189 -2.86 -16.33 -15.93
CA HIS A 189 -1.99 -16.62 -17.06
C HIS A 189 -2.05 -18.11 -17.46
N LYS A 190 -2.22 -18.41 -18.77
CA LYS A 190 -2.31 -19.80 -19.28
C LYS A 190 -1.07 -20.62 -18.96
N GLY A 191 0.11 -20.01 -18.92
CA GLY A 191 1.38 -20.63 -18.57
C GLY A 191 1.69 -20.65 -17.07
N GLY A 192 0.72 -20.31 -16.20
CA GLY A 192 0.93 -20.21 -14.76
C GLY A 192 2.02 -19.21 -14.37
N ALA A 193 2.68 -19.44 -13.24
CA ALA A 193 3.69 -18.52 -12.69
C ALA A 193 4.89 -18.30 -13.64
N ALA A 194 5.41 -19.36 -14.23
CA ALA A 194 6.55 -19.29 -15.13
C ALA A 194 6.21 -18.48 -16.41
N GLY A 195 5.06 -18.78 -17.02
CA GLY A 195 4.61 -18.06 -18.22
C GLY A 195 4.28 -16.59 -17.93
N ALA A 196 3.67 -16.29 -16.81
CA ALA A 196 3.37 -14.92 -16.39
C ALA A 196 4.66 -14.10 -16.19
N LYS A 197 5.64 -14.66 -15.47
CA LYS A 197 6.96 -14.05 -15.28
C LYS A 197 7.65 -13.79 -16.64
N GLU A 198 7.73 -14.79 -17.50
CA GLU A 198 8.38 -14.67 -18.79
C GLU A 198 7.72 -13.60 -19.68
N ALA A 199 6.38 -13.56 -19.71
CA ALA A 199 5.65 -12.53 -20.45
C ALA A 199 5.98 -11.12 -19.98
N THR A 200 6.06 -10.90 -18.67
CA THR A 200 6.44 -9.61 -18.08
C THR A 200 7.87 -9.21 -18.45
N LEU A 201 8.82 -10.12 -18.25
CA LEU A 201 10.25 -9.85 -18.50
C LEU A 201 10.54 -9.66 -19.99
N THR A 202 9.88 -10.41 -20.86
CA THR A 202 10.00 -10.24 -22.31
C THR A 202 9.45 -8.88 -22.74
N ALA A 203 8.27 -8.49 -22.25
CA ALA A 203 7.71 -7.17 -22.56
C ALA A 203 8.62 -6.02 -22.06
N LEU A 204 9.16 -6.14 -20.84
CA LEU A 204 10.11 -5.15 -20.32
C LEU A 204 11.37 -5.09 -21.16
N ARG A 205 11.99 -6.22 -21.46
CA ARG A 205 13.21 -6.29 -22.29
C ARG A 205 12.99 -5.67 -23.66
N THR A 206 11.94 -6.04 -24.37
CA THR A 206 11.62 -5.49 -25.69
C THR A 206 11.44 -3.97 -25.66
N LEU A 207 10.80 -3.45 -24.62
CA LEU A 207 10.60 -2.02 -24.46
C LEU A 207 11.94 -1.31 -24.18
N LEU A 208 12.78 -1.87 -23.31
CA LEU A 208 14.09 -1.31 -22.98
C LEU A 208 15.06 -1.38 -24.18
N GLU A 209 15.08 -2.47 -24.94
CA GLU A 209 15.90 -2.60 -26.17
C GLU A 209 15.57 -1.56 -27.22
N THR A 210 14.33 -1.10 -27.29
CA THR A 210 13.87 -0.22 -28.35
C THR A 210 13.74 1.24 -27.93
N ARG A 211 13.60 1.56 -26.63
CA ARG A 211 13.22 2.90 -26.14
C ARG A 211 13.91 3.32 -24.83
N SER A 212 14.94 2.63 -24.35
CA SER A 212 15.61 2.99 -23.09
C SER A 212 16.13 4.43 -23.02
N ASP A 213 16.48 5.01 -24.16
CA ASP A 213 16.92 6.39 -24.27
C ASP A 213 15.80 7.44 -24.06
N GLU A 214 14.54 7.03 -24.10
CA GLU A 214 13.36 7.87 -23.82
C GLU A 214 12.78 7.63 -22.42
N ILE A 215 13.18 6.56 -21.73
CA ILE A 215 12.58 6.10 -20.48
C ILE A 215 13.41 6.57 -19.29
N ALA A 216 12.76 7.32 -18.39
CA ALA A 216 13.36 7.80 -17.15
C ALA A 216 13.40 6.71 -16.08
N ALA A 217 12.30 6.01 -15.86
CA ALA A 217 12.21 5.00 -14.81
C ALA A 217 11.12 3.96 -15.06
N LEU A 218 11.30 2.77 -14.45
CA LEU A 218 10.22 1.81 -14.15
C LEU A 218 9.78 2.05 -12.70
N ILE A 219 8.46 2.15 -12.47
CA ILE A 219 7.87 2.14 -11.13
C ILE A 219 7.07 0.85 -10.90
N VAL A 220 7.21 0.26 -9.71
CA VAL A 220 6.57 -1.02 -9.36
C VAL A 220 6.20 -1.08 -7.87
N GLU A 221 5.05 -1.69 -7.57
CA GLU A 221 4.74 -2.20 -6.23
C GLU A 221 5.52 -3.51 -6.04
N PRO A 222 6.55 -3.58 -5.18
CA PRO A 222 7.43 -4.75 -5.11
C PRO A 222 6.72 -5.95 -4.49
N ILE A 223 6.85 -7.11 -5.12
CA ILE A 223 6.33 -8.41 -4.70
C ILE A 223 4.80 -8.51 -4.67
N VAL A 224 4.06 -7.50 -4.22
CA VAL A 224 2.60 -7.53 -4.12
C VAL A 224 1.99 -6.28 -4.73
N GLN A 225 1.22 -6.46 -5.78
CA GLN A 225 0.36 -5.41 -6.33
C GLN A 225 -0.95 -5.39 -5.53
N GLY A 226 -1.13 -4.34 -4.71
CA GLY A 226 -2.15 -4.30 -3.68
C GLY A 226 -3.55 -4.08 -4.20
N ALA A 227 -3.82 -2.90 -4.77
CA ALA A 227 -5.16 -2.40 -5.09
C ALA A 227 -5.90 -3.20 -6.17
N SER A 228 -5.21 -3.98 -6.97
CA SER A 228 -5.80 -4.88 -7.97
C SER A 228 -6.14 -6.27 -7.46
N GLY A 229 -6.08 -6.50 -6.13
CA GLY A 229 -6.54 -7.74 -5.51
C GLY A 229 -5.43 -8.56 -4.86
N ILE A 230 -4.41 -7.92 -4.32
CA ILE A 230 -3.28 -8.56 -3.62
C ILE A 230 -2.59 -9.60 -4.53
N ILE A 231 -2.21 -9.18 -5.71
CA ILE A 231 -1.59 -10.07 -6.68
C ILE A 231 -0.12 -10.25 -6.33
N VAL A 232 0.27 -11.49 -6.05
CA VAL A 232 1.65 -11.83 -5.65
C VAL A 232 2.49 -12.16 -6.87
N MET A 233 3.63 -11.51 -6.99
CA MET A 233 4.60 -11.69 -8.05
C MET A 233 5.33 -13.04 -7.94
N PRO A 234 5.54 -13.78 -9.05
CA PRO A 234 6.37 -15.00 -9.03
C PRO A 234 7.80 -14.72 -8.56
N PRO A 235 8.42 -15.65 -7.83
CA PRO A 235 9.77 -15.47 -7.30
C PRO A 235 10.81 -15.12 -8.37
N GLY A 236 11.72 -14.21 -8.01
CA GLY A 236 12.82 -13.74 -8.84
C GLY A 236 12.41 -12.72 -9.91
N CYS A 237 11.11 -12.41 -10.05
CA CYS A 237 10.63 -11.49 -11.07
C CYS A 237 11.08 -10.05 -10.78
N LEU A 238 10.95 -9.59 -9.54
CA LEU A 238 11.36 -8.24 -9.10
C LEU A 238 12.86 -8.03 -9.34
N ARG A 239 13.69 -9.00 -8.94
CA ARG A 239 15.14 -8.96 -9.13
C ARG A 239 15.52 -8.85 -10.61
N GLU A 240 14.91 -9.66 -11.46
CA GLU A 240 15.21 -9.63 -12.90
C GLU A 240 14.77 -8.33 -13.55
N MET A 241 13.65 -7.73 -13.14
CA MET A 241 13.24 -6.40 -13.59
C MET A 241 14.26 -5.32 -13.20
N ALA A 242 14.71 -5.32 -11.95
CA ALA A 242 15.72 -4.36 -11.48
C ALA A 242 17.06 -4.51 -12.23
N LEU A 243 17.49 -5.75 -12.52
CA LEU A 243 18.71 -6.02 -13.31
C LEU A 243 18.56 -5.53 -14.75
N LEU A 244 17.40 -5.73 -15.39
CA LEU A 244 17.12 -5.20 -16.72
C LEU A 244 17.16 -3.68 -16.73
N CYS A 245 16.52 -3.00 -15.78
CA CYS A 245 16.56 -1.54 -15.69
C CYS A 245 18.01 -1.02 -15.58
N ARG A 246 18.82 -1.63 -14.72
CA ARG A 246 20.23 -1.29 -14.58
C ARG A 246 21.04 -1.51 -15.87
N GLN A 247 20.79 -2.63 -16.58
CA GLN A 247 21.46 -2.96 -17.83
C GLN A 247 21.21 -1.92 -18.93
N TYR A 248 20.03 -1.30 -18.94
CA TYR A 248 19.62 -0.34 -19.97
C TYR A 248 19.63 1.12 -19.47
N ASP A 249 20.26 1.38 -18.34
CA ASP A 249 20.39 2.72 -17.77
C ASP A 249 19.02 3.41 -17.57
N VAL A 250 18.08 2.68 -16.94
CA VAL A 250 16.73 3.15 -16.57
C VAL A 250 16.59 3.04 -15.06
N LEU A 251 16.12 4.10 -14.40
CA LEU A 251 15.96 4.09 -12.94
C LEU A 251 14.87 3.12 -12.50
N PHE A 252 15.07 2.53 -11.32
CA PHE A 252 14.11 1.61 -10.69
C PHE A 252 13.50 2.25 -9.46
N ILE A 253 12.18 2.51 -9.48
CA ILE A 253 11.41 3.08 -8.38
C ILE A 253 10.59 1.97 -7.73
N ALA A 254 10.83 1.70 -6.44
CA ALA A 254 10.03 0.79 -5.64
C ALA A 254 8.99 1.56 -4.82
N ASP A 255 7.72 1.29 -5.05
CA ASP A 255 6.62 1.80 -4.24
C ASP A 255 6.31 0.83 -3.10
N GLU A 256 6.96 1.04 -1.96
CA GLU A 256 6.80 0.27 -0.71
C GLU A 256 5.71 0.84 0.22
N VAL A 257 4.88 1.74 -0.27
CA VAL A 257 3.84 2.39 0.56
C VAL A 257 2.90 1.37 1.19
N ALA A 258 2.53 0.31 0.48
CA ALA A 258 1.66 -0.76 1.00
C ALA A 258 2.44 -1.99 1.48
N THR A 259 3.58 -2.29 0.89
CA THR A 259 4.34 -3.53 1.08
C THR A 259 5.38 -3.43 2.19
N GLY A 260 5.81 -2.22 2.52
CA GLY A 260 6.80 -1.95 3.55
C GLY A 260 6.31 -2.17 4.98
N PHE A 261 7.22 -2.00 5.90
CA PHE A 261 7.00 -2.08 7.34
C PHE A 261 6.35 -3.41 7.77
N GLY A 262 6.96 -4.53 7.33
CA GLY A 262 6.62 -5.85 7.81
C GLY A 262 5.47 -6.55 7.10
N ARG A 263 4.68 -5.88 6.26
CA ARG A 263 3.47 -6.44 5.63
C ARG A 263 3.72 -7.74 4.87
N THR A 264 4.85 -7.85 4.17
CA THR A 264 5.23 -9.03 3.37
C THR A 264 6.06 -10.07 4.13
N GLY A 265 6.35 -9.82 5.43
CA GLY A 265 7.19 -10.68 6.27
C GLY A 265 8.66 -10.26 6.35
N ALA A 266 9.06 -9.23 5.62
CA ALA A 266 10.34 -8.51 5.73
C ALA A 266 10.09 -7.04 6.04
N MET A 267 11.12 -6.26 6.43
CA MET A 267 10.95 -4.82 6.68
C MET A 267 10.46 -4.13 5.41
N PHE A 268 11.09 -4.42 4.28
CA PHE A 268 10.67 -3.99 2.95
C PHE A 268 10.52 -5.20 2.02
N ALA A 269 9.60 -5.14 1.07
CA ALA A 269 9.38 -6.23 0.12
C ALA A 269 10.59 -6.44 -0.80
N CYS A 270 11.33 -5.38 -1.09
CA CYS A 270 12.59 -5.43 -1.84
C CYS A 270 13.63 -6.36 -1.20
N ASP A 271 13.65 -6.46 0.14
CA ASP A 271 14.58 -7.34 0.88
C ASP A 271 14.37 -8.82 0.55
N LEU A 272 13.13 -9.22 0.20
CA LEU A 272 12.80 -10.61 -0.10
C LEU A 272 13.52 -11.16 -1.33
N GLU A 273 13.93 -10.28 -2.25
CA GLU A 273 14.67 -10.66 -3.46
C GLU A 273 16.04 -9.97 -3.55
N GLY A 274 16.46 -9.26 -2.50
CA GLY A 274 17.74 -8.56 -2.44
C GLY A 274 17.86 -7.45 -3.49
N VAL A 275 16.77 -6.69 -3.70
CA VAL A 275 16.72 -5.58 -4.64
C VAL A 275 17.00 -4.27 -3.91
N SER A 276 17.96 -3.50 -4.45
CA SER A 276 18.23 -2.11 -4.03
C SER A 276 17.74 -1.19 -5.15
N PRO A 277 16.62 -0.48 -4.96
CA PRO A 277 16.11 0.45 -5.96
C PRO A 277 16.91 1.78 -5.97
N ASP A 278 16.77 2.56 -7.03
CA ASP A 278 17.36 3.91 -7.11
C ASP A 278 16.53 4.92 -6.28
N LEU A 279 15.21 4.73 -6.26
CA LEU A 279 14.27 5.49 -5.45
C LEU A 279 13.29 4.52 -4.77
N MET A 280 12.96 4.78 -3.50
CA MET A 280 11.99 4.00 -2.76
C MET A 280 10.99 4.92 -2.07
N VAL A 281 9.69 4.67 -2.30
CA VAL A 281 8.61 5.42 -1.66
C VAL A 281 8.05 4.62 -0.50
N ILE A 282 7.96 5.24 0.68
CA ILE A 282 7.43 4.63 1.91
C ILE A 282 6.35 5.51 2.54
N GLY A 283 5.42 4.89 3.25
CA GLY A 283 4.31 5.60 3.92
C GLY A 283 3.51 4.65 4.80
N LYS A 284 2.20 4.89 4.95
CA LYS A 284 1.26 4.02 5.70
C LYS A 284 1.82 3.47 7.02
N GLY A 285 2.38 2.25 7.01
CA GLY A 285 2.95 1.59 8.18
C GLY A 285 4.11 2.33 8.85
N LEU A 286 4.73 3.30 8.19
CA LEU A 286 5.82 4.11 8.73
C LEU A 286 5.50 4.70 10.12
N THR A 287 4.29 5.24 10.29
CA THR A 287 3.83 5.83 11.56
C THR A 287 3.01 4.86 12.42
N GLY A 288 2.99 3.57 12.07
CA GLY A 288 2.06 2.61 12.66
C GLY A 288 0.58 2.90 12.36
N GLY A 289 0.31 3.81 11.43
CA GLY A 289 -1.04 4.23 11.07
C GLY A 289 -1.59 5.41 11.89
N TYR A 290 -0.74 6.13 12.64
CA TYR A 290 -1.17 7.19 13.56
C TYR A 290 -1.26 8.57 12.92
N LEU A 291 -0.25 8.97 12.14
CA LEU A 291 -0.21 10.29 11.50
C LEU A 291 0.24 10.16 10.03
N PRO A 292 -0.22 11.08 9.16
CA PRO A 292 0.17 11.09 7.76
C PRO A 292 1.62 11.56 7.62
N VAL A 293 2.52 10.63 7.28
CA VAL A 293 3.91 10.87 6.88
C VAL A 293 4.27 9.85 5.81
N ALA A 294 4.98 10.30 4.81
CA ALA A 294 5.64 9.48 3.81
C ALA A 294 7.06 10.00 3.55
N ALA A 295 7.86 9.20 2.90
CA ALA A 295 9.17 9.63 2.45
C ALA A 295 9.53 8.96 1.13
N THR A 296 10.36 9.66 0.35
CA THR A 296 11.06 9.13 -0.82
C THR A 296 12.53 9.03 -0.46
N LEU A 297 13.05 7.80 -0.46
CA LEU A 297 14.47 7.53 -0.25
C LEU A 297 15.16 7.49 -1.60
N ALA A 298 16.36 8.03 -1.66
CA ALA A 298 17.18 8.13 -2.89
C ALA A 298 18.62 7.68 -2.64
N THR A 299 19.26 7.22 -3.72
CA THR A 299 20.71 6.96 -3.72
C THR A 299 21.52 8.27 -3.71
N ASP A 300 22.80 8.17 -3.34
CA ASP A 300 23.73 9.30 -3.46
C ASP A 300 23.86 9.73 -4.93
N GLU A 301 23.88 8.80 -5.87
CA GLU A 301 23.93 9.10 -7.31
C GLU A 301 22.80 10.03 -7.76
N ILE A 302 21.56 9.74 -7.32
CA ILE A 302 20.42 10.63 -7.58
C ILE A 302 20.66 12.00 -6.92
N TYR A 303 21.01 12.01 -5.64
CA TYR A 303 21.21 13.24 -4.87
C TYR A 303 22.31 14.13 -5.49
N ASP A 304 23.43 13.56 -5.90
CA ASP A 304 24.59 14.27 -6.45
C ASP A 304 24.27 14.98 -7.78
N ALA A 305 23.29 14.48 -8.53
CA ALA A 305 22.80 15.18 -9.73
C ALA A 305 22.13 16.53 -9.43
N PHE A 306 21.67 16.74 -8.19
CA PHE A 306 21.07 17.99 -7.71
C PHE A 306 22.07 18.84 -6.88
N TYR A 307 23.18 18.23 -6.45
CA TYR A 307 24.18 18.89 -5.60
C TYR A 307 25.11 19.73 -6.47
N ALA A 308 24.79 21.01 -6.60
CA ALA A 308 25.46 21.95 -7.51
C ALA A 308 25.49 23.34 -6.90
N ASP A 309 26.33 24.22 -7.47
CA ASP A 309 26.37 25.62 -7.07
C ASP A 309 25.05 26.33 -7.40
N TYR A 310 24.74 27.36 -6.63
CA TYR A 310 23.45 28.06 -6.73
C TYR A 310 23.13 28.55 -8.16
N GLU A 311 24.14 29.00 -8.88
CA GLU A 311 24.06 29.54 -10.24
C GLU A 311 23.69 28.47 -11.28
N GLU A 312 23.92 27.18 -10.98
CA GLU A 312 23.55 26.07 -11.88
C GLU A 312 22.08 25.74 -11.89
N GLN A 313 21.32 26.26 -10.92
CA GLN A 313 19.86 26.14 -10.81
C GLN A 313 19.34 24.67 -10.81
N LYS A 314 20.09 23.74 -10.22
CA LYS A 314 19.70 22.31 -10.11
C LYS A 314 18.85 22.00 -8.90
N THR A 315 18.36 23.00 -8.18
CA THR A 315 17.49 22.81 -7.00
C THR A 315 16.25 21.99 -7.33
N PHE A 316 15.91 21.04 -6.47
CA PHE A 316 14.64 20.34 -6.54
C PHE A 316 13.52 21.21 -5.95
N PHE A 317 12.80 21.94 -6.79
CA PHE A 317 11.71 22.82 -6.38
C PHE A 317 10.44 22.00 -6.10
N HIS A 318 10.41 21.35 -4.97
CA HIS A 318 9.26 20.62 -4.43
C HIS A 318 9.28 20.63 -2.90
N GLY A 319 8.12 20.65 -2.27
CA GLY A 319 7.95 20.57 -0.82
C GLY A 319 6.51 20.85 -0.43
N HIS A 320 6.12 20.40 0.76
CA HIS A 320 4.81 20.66 1.35
C HIS A 320 5.00 21.40 2.67
N SER A 321 3.96 22.11 3.11
CA SER A 321 4.03 22.89 4.37
C SER A 321 4.35 22.01 5.58
N PHE A 322 3.84 20.76 5.61
CA PHE A 322 4.03 19.83 6.71
C PHE A 322 5.16 18.80 6.47
N THR A 323 5.99 18.98 5.46
CA THR A 323 7.16 18.11 5.20
C THR A 323 7.99 17.94 6.45
N GLY A 324 8.23 16.68 6.87
CA GLY A 324 9.02 16.35 8.06
C GLY A 324 8.37 16.84 9.37
N ASN A 325 7.04 16.80 9.46
CA ASN A 325 6.30 17.20 10.65
C ASN A 325 6.84 16.49 11.90
N PRO A 326 7.25 17.23 12.95
CA PRO A 326 7.84 16.66 14.16
C PRO A 326 6.98 15.61 14.86
N LEU A 327 5.65 15.79 14.92
CA LEU A 327 4.75 14.84 15.55
C LEU A 327 4.72 13.51 14.77
N GLY A 328 4.64 13.61 13.45
CA GLY A 328 4.68 12.44 12.56
C GLY A 328 6.01 11.70 12.61
N CYS A 329 7.13 12.44 12.65
CA CYS A 329 8.46 11.85 12.78
C CYS A 329 8.66 11.19 14.14
N ALA A 330 8.21 11.81 15.23
CA ALA A 330 8.32 11.24 16.58
C ALA A 330 7.54 9.93 16.73
N VAL A 331 6.30 9.88 16.22
CA VAL A 331 5.52 8.62 16.27
C VAL A 331 6.09 7.56 15.34
N ALA A 332 6.68 7.93 14.19
CA ALA A 332 7.36 6.99 13.32
C ALA A 332 8.59 6.36 14.01
N ILE A 333 9.40 7.16 14.70
CA ILE A 333 10.53 6.67 15.51
C ILE A 333 10.04 5.68 16.58
N ALA A 334 8.97 6.01 17.29
CA ALA A 334 8.37 5.12 18.29
C ALA A 334 7.82 3.83 17.68
N SER A 335 7.19 3.92 16.49
CA SER A 335 6.71 2.75 15.74
C SER A 335 7.87 1.82 15.37
N LEU A 336 8.97 2.35 14.82
CA LEU A 336 10.15 1.57 14.48
C LEU A 336 10.79 0.91 15.71
N LYS A 337 10.86 1.61 16.83
CA LYS A 337 11.34 1.05 18.10
C LYS A 337 10.49 -0.14 18.57
N LEU A 338 9.17 -0.06 18.43
CA LEU A 338 8.28 -1.17 18.78
C LEU A 338 8.45 -2.40 17.88
N PHE A 339 8.85 -2.24 16.61
CA PHE A 339 9.23 -3.37 15.74
C PHE A 339 10.35 -4.20 16.37
N GLU A 340 11.37 -3.54 16.90
CA GLU A 340 12.53 -4.19 17.51
C GLU A 340 12.14 -4.81 18.86
N GLU A 341 11.58 -3.99 19.79
CA GLU A 341 11.25 -4.39 21.15
C GLU A 341 10.28 -5.57 21.22
N ARG A 342 9.33 -5.64 20.29
CA ARG A 342 8.32 -6.70 20.21
C ARG A 342 8.72 -7.83 19.27
N ASN A 343 9.92 -7.78 18.67
CA ASN A 343 10.37 -8.72 17.64
C ASN A 343 9.29 -8.99 16.56
N LEU A 344 8.64 -7.91 16.12
CA LEU A 344 7.38 -7.97 15.38
C LEU A 344 7.51 -8.71 14.03
N LEU A 345 8.64 -8.58 13.32
CA LEU A 345 8.85 -9.30 12.05
C LEU A 345 8.84 -10.83 12.22
N THR A 346 9.36 -11.34 13.34
CA THR A 346 9.28 -12.78 13.64
C THR A 346 7.84 -13.20 13.92
N THR A 347 7.10 -12.40 14.69
CA THR A 347 5.67 -12.61 14.93
C THR A 347 4.88 -12.63 13.62
N VAL A 348 5.13 -11.68 12.72
CA VAL A 348 4.47 -11.63 11.40
C VAL A 348 4.74 -12.91 10.60
N ARG A 349 5.99 -13.41 10.55
CA ARG A 349 6.32 -14.66 9.83
C ARG A 349 5.62 -15.88 10.42
N THR A 350 5.56 -15.97 11.74
CA THR A 350 4.85 -17.05 12.45
C THR A 350 3.35 -16.97 12.17
N ASN A 351 2.77 -15.81 12.30
CA ASN A 351 1.35 -15.55 12.03
C ASN A 351 0.98 -15.78 10.57
N ALA A 352 1.85 -15.41 9.62
CA ALA A 352 1.62 -15.68 8.20
C ALA A 352 1.50 -17.18 7.92
N SER A 353 2.37 -18.01 8.51
CA SER A 353 2.30 -19.48 8.40
C SER A 353 1.06 -20.05 9.09
N PHE A 354 0.59 -19.45 10.17
CA PHE A 354 -0.66 -19.84 10.82
C PHE A 354 -1.86 -19.54 9.90
N VAL A 355 -1.94 -18.31 9.39
CA VAL A 355 -2.99 -17.86 8.47
C VAL A 355 -3.06 -18.72 7.21
N GLU A 356 -1.90 -19.05 6.61
CA GLU A 356 -1.82 -19.91 5.42
C GLU A 356 -2.47 -21.28 5.67
N ARG A 357 -2.12 -21.94 6.80
CA ARG A 357 -2.73 -23.25 7.16
C ARG A 357 -4.23 -23.15 7.39
N LYS A 358 -4.70 -22.10 8.07
CA LYS A 358 -6.12 -21.90 8.37
C LYS A 358 -6.92 -21.65 7.10
N LEU A 359 -6.40 -20.84 6.18
CA LEU A 359 -7.06 -20.51 4.91
C LEU A 359 -7.04 -21.68 3.91
N HIS A 360 -6.17 -22.66 4.10
CA HIS A 360 -6.09 -23.81 3.17
C HIS A 360 -7.44 -24.52 3.00
N MET A 361 -8.23 -24.66 4.06
CA MET A 361 -9.56 -25.28 4.00
C MET A 361 -10.56 -24.48 3.12
N LEU A 362 -10.40 -23.16 3.02
CA LEU A 362 -11.23 -22.37 2.14
C LEU A 362 -10.95 -22.62 0.65
N MET A 363 -9.74 -23.08 0.31
CA MET A 363 -9.41 -23.45 -1.07
C MET A 363 -10.26 -24.60 -1.61
N GLU A 364 -10.87 -25.41 -0.75
CA GLU A 364 -11.76 -26.51 -1.17
C GLU A 364 -13.16 -26.04 -1.53
N ARG A 365 -13.52 -24.82 -1.15
CA ARG A 365 -14.87 -24.29 -1.39
C ARG A 365 -15.11 -24.01 -2.88
N PRO A 366 -16.33 -24.24 -3.39
CA PRO A 366 -16.63 -24.18 -4.82
C PRO A 366 -16.46 -22.79 -5.44
N HIS A 367 -16.64 -21.75 -4.64
CA HIS A 367 -16.59 -20.36 -5.08
C HIS A 367 -15.31 -19.62 -4.70
N VAL A 368 -14.32 -20.30 -4.12
CA VAL A 368 -13.00 -19.76 -3.85
C VAL A 368 -12.05 -20.19 -4.95
N GLY A 369 -11.71 -19.26 -5.86
CA GLY A 369 -10.86 -19.53 -7.02
C GLY A 369 -9.38 -19.57 -6.69
N GLU A 370 -8.92 -18.60 -5.90
CA GLU A 370 -7.52 -18.50 -5.47
C GLU A 370 -7.43 -17.79 -4.11
N ILE A 371 -6.47 -18.20 -3.30
CA ILE A 371 -6.02 -17.45 -2.12
C ILE A 371 -4.57 -17.05 -2.36
N ARG A 372 -4.32 -15.76 -2.43
CA ARG A 372 -2.99 -15.18 -2.56
C ARG A 372 -2.54 -14.65 -1.22
N GLN A 373 -1.32 -14.98 -0.84
CA GLN A 373 -0.77 -14.52 0.44
C GLN A 373 0.72 -14.19 0.31
N LYS A 374 1.11 -13.06 0.90
CA LYS A 374 2.50 -12.73 1.17
C LYS A 374 2.58 -12.00 2.52
N GLY A 375 3.22 -12.65 3.50
CA GLY A 375 3.17 -12.17 4.87
C GLY A 375 1.72 -12.13 5.38
N LEU A 376 1.29 -10.96 5.86
CA LEU A 376 -0.10 -10.69 6.27
C LEU A 376 -0.84 -9.78 5.27
N MET A 377 -0.51 -9.89 3.99
CA MET A 377 -1.30 -9.37 2.88
C MET A 377 -1.98 -10.53 2.17
N ILE A 378 -3.30 -10.63 2.29
CA ILE A 378 -4.09 -11.74 1.78
C ILE A 378 -5.23 -11.23 0.90
N GLY A 379 -5.41 -11.87 -0.27
CA GLY A 379 -6.54 -11.68 -1.16
C GLY A 379 -7.20 -13.02 -1.47
N ILE A 380 -8.50 -13.11 -1.21
CA ILE A 380 -9.32 -14.29 -1.49
C ILE A 380 -10.18 -13.97 -2.70
N GLU A 381 -9.87 -14.57 -3.84
CA GLU A 381 -10.60 -14.37 -5.08
C GLU A 381 -11.83 -15.26 -5.16
N LEU A 382 -13.00 -14.63 -5.30
CA LEU A 382 -14.26 -15.32 -5.45
C LEU A 382 -14.59 -15.50 -6.93
N VAL A 383 -15.08 -16.68 -7.30
CA VAL A 383 -15.42 -17.06 -8.67
C VAL A 383 -16.80 -17.71 -8.72
N ARG A 384 -17.52 -17.53 -9.82
CA ARG A 384 -18.80 -18.20 -10.08
C ARG A 384 -18.58 -19.69 -10.33
N ASP A 385 -17.58 -20.00 -11.13
CA ASP A 385 -17.15 -21.36 -11.42
C ASP A 385 -15.63 -21.49 -11.27
N LYS A 386 -15.23 -22.44 -10.42
CA LYS A 386 -13.80 -22.65 -10.08
C LYS A 386 -13.01 -23.29 -11.21
N ALA A 387 -13.63 -24.19 -11.98
CA ALA A 387 -12.95 -24.95 -13.03
C ALA A 387 -12.56 -24.05 -14.22
N SER A 388 -13.49 -23.18 -14.63
CA SER A 388 -13.26 -22.19 -15.71
C SER A 388 -12.60 -20.90 -15.18
N ARG A 389 -12.54 -20.70 -13.85
CA ARG A 389 -12.15 -19.45 -13.18
C ARG A 389 -13.06 -18.27 -13.56
N GLU A 390 -14.33 -18.56 -13.86
CA GLU A 390 -15.30 -17.54 -14.25
C GLU A 390 -15.56 -16.57 -13.10
N PRO A 391 -15.32 -15.25 -13.28
CA PRO A 391 -15.60 -14.27 -12.23
C PRO A 391 -17.11 -14.08 -12.06
N TYR A 392 -17.51 -13.59 -10.89
CA TYR A 392 -18.85 -13.01 -10.73
C TYR A 392 -18.99 -11.72 -11.52
N ASP A 393 -20.17 -11.43 -12.03
CA ASP A 393 -20.44 -10.15 -12.67
C ASP A 393 -20.33 -9.00 -11.68
N TRP A 394 -19.96 -7.83 -12.17
CA TRP A 394 -19.88 -6.62 -11.33
C TRP A 394 -21.19 -6.32 -10.59
N ALA A 395 -22.32 -6.57 -11.24
CA ALA A 395 -23.65 -6.35 -10.69
C ALA A 395 -24.00 -7.29 -9.53
N ASP A 396 -23.37 -8.47 -9.44
CA ASP A 396 -23.58 -9.43 -8.33
C ASP A 396 -23.04 -8.89 -7.00
N ARG A 397 -22.06 -7.96 -7.06
CA ARG A 397 -21.45 -7.31 -5.91
C ARG A 397 -20.97 -8.31 -4.85
N ILE A 398 -20.49 -9.48 -5.28
CA ILE A 398 -20.21 -10.62 -4.38
C ILE A 398 -19.24 -10.25 -3.26
N GLY A 399 -18.14 -9.55 -3.57
CA GLY A 399 -17.21 -9.09 -2.56
C GLY A 399 -17.82 -8.13 -1.56
N VAL A 400 -18.72 -7.22 -2.00
CA VAL A 400 -19.44 -6.31 -1.11
C VAL A 400 -20.37 -7.09 -0.19
N ARG A 401 -21.13 -8.07 -0.71
CA ARG A 401 -22.03 -8.92 0.09
C ARG A 401 -21.26 -9.66 1.18
N VAL A 402 -20.13 -10.28 0.84
CA VAL A 402 -19.27 -10.98 1.81
C VAL A 402 -18.75 -10.03 2.89
N THR A 403 -18.28 -8.85 2.52
CA THR A 403 -17.73 -7.89 3.51
C THR A 403 -18.82 -7.27 4.38
N MET A 404 -20.03 -7.12 3.88
CA MET A 404 -21.19 -6.72 4.70
C MET A 404 -21.56 -7.82 5.69
N ARG A 405 -21.59 -9.10 5.28
CA ARG A 405 -21.82 -10.23 6.18
C ARG A 405 -20.72 -10.33 7.26
N ALA A 406 -19.47 -10.17 6.88
CA ALA A 406 -18.35 -10.12 7.82
C ALA A 406 -18.52 -9.01 8.88
N ARG A 407 -19.00 -7.83 8.45
CA ARG A 407 -19.30 -6.71 9.36
C ARG A 407 -20.40 -7.08 10.36
N GLU A 408 -21.46 -7.76 9.93
CA GLU A 408 -22.53 -8.24 10.81
C GLU A 408 -22.00 -9.20 11.89
N LEU A 409 -20.99 -9.99 11.54
CA LEU A 409 -20.33 -10.93 12.44
C LEU A 409 -19.17 -10.30 13.25
N GLY A 410 -18.88 -9.01 13.06
CA GLY A 410 -17.89 -8.27 13.83
C GLY A 410 -16.49 -8.17 13.21
N LEU A 411 -16.37 -8.33 11.88
CA LEU A 411 -15.12 -8.14 11.16
C LEU A 411 -15.26 -7.06 10.08
N LEU A 412 -14.45 -6.02 10.17
CA LEU A 412 -14.33 -5.03 9.09
C LEU A 412 -13.28 -5.49 8.09
N THR A 413 -13.70 -5.64 6.85
CA THR A 413 -12.80 -5.86 5.72
C THR A 413 -13.31 -5.14 4.48
N ARG A 414 -12.58 -5.25 3.37
CA ARG A 414 -12.87 -4.49 2.15
C ARG A 414 -12.84 -5.40 0.92
N PRO A 415 -13.77 -5.23 -0.04
CA PRO A 415 -13.66 -5.89 -1.32
C PRO A 415 -12.82 -5.07 -2.31
N LEU A 416 -12.10 -5.76 -3.18
CA LEU A 416 -11.51 -5.24 -4.42
C LEU A 416 -12.17 -6.00 -5.58
N GLY A 417 -13.35 -5.54 -6.02
CA GLY A 417 -14.20 -6.29 -6.93
C GLY A 417 -14.63 -7.63 -6.33
N ASN A 418 -14.20 -8.74 -6.96
CA ASN A 418 -14.48 -10.10 -6.50
C ASN A 418 -13.44 -10.64 -5.51
N VAL A 419 -12.49 -9.83 -5.09
CA VAL A 419 -11.46 -10.23 -4.11
C VAL A 419 -11.82 -9.68 -2.74
N VAL A 420 -11.94 -10.55 -1.75
CA VAL A 420 -12.04 -10.16 -0.34
C VAL A 420 -10.64 -10.04 0.23
N VAL A 421 -10.35 -8.87 0.81
CA VAL A 421 -9.01 -8.57 1.34
C VAL A 421 -8.96 -8.87 2.83
N PHE A 422 -7.86 -9.52 3.28
CA PHE A 422 -7.57 -9.70 4.70
C PHE A 422 -6.14 -9.22 4.98
N ILE A 423 -6.03 -8.08 5.66
CA ILE A 423 -4.75 -7.42 5.98
C ILE A 423 -4.84 -6.91 7.43
N PRO A 424 -4.78 -7.80 8.43
CA PRO A 424 -4.94 -7.43 9.84
C PRO A 424 -3.76 -6.61 10.36
N PRO A 425 -3.88 -5.92 11.52
CA PRO A 425 -2.74 -5.33 12.20
C PRO A 425 -1.65 -6.37 12.44
N LEU A 426 -0.38 -5.98 12.22
CA LEU A 426 0.74 -6.93 12.30
C LEU A 426 0.95 -7.49 13.71
N ALA A 427 0.56 -6.72 14.73
CA ALA A 427 0.64 -7.11 16.14
C ALA A 427 -0.53 -7.98 16.61
N SER A 428 -1.42 -8.42 15.72
CA SER A 428 -2.51 -9.35 16.08
C SER A 428 -1.96 -10.64 16.68
N THR A 429 -2.59 -11.11 17.75
CA THR A 429 -2.29 -12.43 18.33
C THR A 429 -2.86 -13.56 17.46
N SER A 430 -2.37 -14.79 17.68
CA SER A 430 -2.91 -15.97 16.98
C SER A 430 -4.40 -16.20 17.24
N ASP A 431 -4.87 -15.95 18.47
CA ASP A 431 -6.29 -16.12 18.83
C ASP A 431 -7.16 -15.06 18.16
N GLU A 432 -6.68 -13.82 18.05
CA GLU A 432 -7.38 -12.75 17.31
C GLU A 432 -7.44 -13.06 15.81
N LEU A 433 -6.34 -13.55 15.24
CA LEU A 433 -6.31 -13.97 13.84
C LEU A 433 -7.24 -15.16 13.59
N ASP A 434 -7.28 -16.13 14.51
CA ASP A 434 -8.18 -17.28 14.42
C ASP A 434 -9.65 -16.84 14.38
N ALA A 435 -10.05 -15.98 15.32
CA ALA A 435 -11.39 -15.44 15.37
C ALA A 435 -11.77 -14.63 14.12
N MET A 436 -10.86 -13.79 13.61
CA MET A 436 -11.06 -13.03 12.37
C MET A 436 -11.25 -13.94 11.16
N LEU A 437 -10.45 -15.01 11.08
CA LEU A 437 -10.49 -15.97 9.97
C LEU A 437 -11.73 -16.84 10.00
N ASP A 438 -12.23 -17.20 11.18
CA ASP A 438 -13.51 -17.93 11.32
C ASP A 438 -14.69 -17.06 10.81
N ILE A 439 -14.74 -15.79 11.21
CA ILE A 439 -15.76 -14.85 10.72
C ILE A 439 -15.66 -14.71 9.18
N LEU A 440 -14.45 -14.58 8.67
CA LEU A 440 -14.21 -14.42 7.24
C LEU A 440 -14.68 -15.65 6.45
N ALA A 441 -14.35 -16.85 6.94
CA ALA A 441 -14.76 -18.12 6.35
C ALA A 441 -16.27 -18.28 6.36
N GLU A 442 -16.92 -18.06 7.51
CA GLU A 442 -18.37 -18.10 7.65
C GLU A 442 -19.04 -17.12 6.67
N SER A 443 -18.53 -15.89 6.58
CA SER A 443 -19.10 -14.87 5.68
C SER A 443 -19.01 -15.25 4.20
N ILE A 444 -17.92 -15.88 3.78
CA ILE A 444 -17.76 -16.37 2.41
C ILE A 444 -18.75 -17.49 2.14
N ILE A 445 -18.87 -18.47 3.04
CA ILE A 445 -19.75 -19.62 2.90
C ILE A 445 -21.22 -19.17 2.85
N ASP A 446 -21.63 -18.36 3.82
CA ASP A 446 -23.02 -17.86 3.91
C ASP A 446 -23.46 -17.16 2.62
N VAL A 447 -22.58 -16.34 2.04
CA VAL A 447 -22.94 -15.52 0.88
C VAL A 447 -22.80 -16.27 -0.44
N THR A 448 -21.86 -17.21 -0.55
CA THR A 448 -21.63 -17.92 -1.82
C THR A 448 -22.34 -19.26 -1.93
N GLU A 449 -22.74 -19.86 -0.79
CA GLU A 449 -23.35 -21.19 -0.74
C GLU A 449 -24.74 -21.19 -0.03
N GLY A 450 -25.07 -20.12 0.74
CA GLY A 450 -26.31 -20.03 1.51
C GLY A 450 -27.57 -19.78 0.68
N ASP A 451 -27.49 -19.30 -0.54
CA ASP A 451 -28.64 -19.06 -1.45
C ASP A 451 -29.03 -20.32 -2.27
N ALA A 452 -28.47 -21.46 -1.96
CA ALA A 452 -28.81 -22.75 -2.61
C ALA A 452 -29.93 -23.55 -1.88
N ALA A 453 -30.64 -22.92 -0.92
CA ALA A 453 -31.78 -23.52 -0.22
C ALA A 453 -33.10 -22.81 -0.54
#